data_e5a7fc4ddb4bc733cff74e928fb5d0ac
#
_entry.id   e5a7fc4ddb4bc733cff74e928fb5d0ac
#
_cell.length_a   1.000
_cell.length_b   1.000
_cell.length_c   1.000
_cell.angle_alpha   90.00
_cell.angle_beta   90.00
_cell.angle_gamma   90.00
#
_symmetry.space_group_name_H-M   'P 1'
#
loop_
_entity.id
_entity.type
_entity.pdbx_description
1 polymer ?
#
loop_
_entity_poly.entity_id
_entity_poly.type
_entity_poly.pdbx_seq_one_letter_code
_entity_poly.pdbx_strand_id
1 'polypeptide(L)'
;MQNDCCGFKNYSKAMREVNKETYLKWYHDMLFWRKFEDKLAAVYIQQKVRGFLHLYNGQEAVLAGALHVIDMSKDRMITAYRNHVMPIGLGVDPKKVMAELYGQSTGTSRGLGGSMHIFSKEHRFHGGHGIVGGQIPL
;
A
#
# COMPACT_ATOMS: atom_id res chain seq x y z
N MET A 1 44.67 9.89 -1.59
CA MET A 1 43.54 9.73 -0.65
C MET A 1 42.25 9.97 -1.42
N GLN A 2 41.65 8.91 -1.95
CA GLN A 2 40.36 8.98 -2.63
C GLN A 2 39.29 8.77 -1.58
N ASN A 3 38.47 9.78 -1.37
CA ASN A 3 37.33 9.74 -0.45
C ASN A 3 36.24 8.84 -1.01
N ASP A 4 36.16 7.63 -0.52
CA ASP A 4 35.00 6.76 -0.68
C ASP A 4 33.88 7.22 0.27
N CYS A 5 33.29 8.34 -0.03
CA CYS A 5 32.05 8.78 0.60
C CYS A 5 30.87 8.05 -0.06
N CYS A 6 30.19 7.28 0.76
CA CYS A 6 28.88 6.71 0.55
C CYS A 6 28.77 5.53 -0.43
N GLY A 7 28.41 4.39 0.10
CA GLY A 7 28.26 3.09 -0.55
C GLY A 7 27.30 2.96 -1.72
N PHE A 8 27.30 3.89 -2.65
CA PHE A 8 26.49 3.88 -3.87
C PHE A 8 26.96 2.88 -4.95
N LYS A 9 28.16 2.27 -4.78
CA LYS A 9 28.72 1.35 -5.80
C LYS A 9 28.03 -0.02 -5.89
N ASN A 10 27.16 -0.38 -4.97
CA ASN A 10 26.48 -1.68 -4.99
C ASN A 10 25.01 -1.64 -5.49
N TYR A 11 24.45 -0.48 -5.76
CA TYR A 11 23.07 -0.37 -6.26
C TYR A 11 22.90 -0.84 -7.70
N SER A 12 23.92 -0.74 -8.55
CA SER A 12 23.84 -1.19 -9.95
C SER A 12 23.79 -2.72 -10.10
N LYS A 13 24.14 -3.48 -9.07
CA LYS A 13 24.13 -4.95 -9.09
C LYS A 13 22.83 -5.58 -8.63
N ALA A 14 21.91 -4.77 -8.08
CA ALA A 14 20.65 -5.21 -7.50
C ALA A 14 19.41 -4.84 -8.36
N MET A 15 19.60 -4.30 -9.56
CA MET A 15 18.46 -4.16 -10.49
C MET A 15 18.11 -5.58 -10.97
N ARG A 16 17.08 -6.17 -10.35
CA ARG A 16 16.47 -7.39 -10.86
C ARG A 16 16.04 -7.10 -12.29
N GLU A 17 16.50 -7.93 -13.24
CA GLU A 17 16.06 -7.78 -14.63
C GLU A 17 14.54 -7.84 -14.68
N VAL A 18 13.94 -6.78 -15.20
CA VAL A 18 12.49 -6.70 -15.34
C VAL A 18 12.13 -7.36 -16.66
N ASN A 19 11.51 -8.52 -16.59
CA ASN A 19 11.02 -9.25 -17.75
C ASN A 19 9.59 -8.84 -18.12
N LYS A 20 9.11 -9.34 -19.27
CA LYS A 20 7.76 -9.06 -19.78
C LYS A 20 6.67 -9.47 -18.78
N GLU A 21 6.84 -10.58 -18.08
CA GLU A 21 5.86 -11.07 -17.09
C GLU A 21 5.73 -10.13 -15.90
N THR A 22 6.85 -9.57 -15.44
CA THR A 22 6.87 -8.56 -14.38
C THR A 22 6.10 -7.29 -14.80
N TYR A 23 6.32 -6.81 -16.03
CA TYR A 23 5.58 -5.66 -16.55
C TYR A 23 4.07 -5.93 -16.64
N LEU A 24 3.68 -7.11 -17.11
CA LEU A 24 2.27 -7.50 -17.19
C LEU A 24 1.64 -7.63 -15.79
N LYS A 25 2.39 -8.18 -14.84
CA LYS A 25 1.94 -8.24 -13.44
C LYS A 25 1.73 -6.84 -12.87
N TRP A 26 2.70 -5.94 -13.02
CA TRP A 26 2.57 -4.56 -12.55
C TRP A 26 1.39 -3.85 -13.17
N TYR A 27 1.20 -4.00 -14.49
CA TYR A 27 0.06 -3.41 -15.19
C TYR A 27 -1.29 -3.92 -14.65
N HIS A 28 -1.41 -5.23 -14.47
CA HIS A 28 -2.60 -5.85 -13.90
C HIS A 28 -2.87 -5.35 -12.47
N ASP A 29 -1.86 -5.35 -11.63
CA ASP A 29 -1.96 -4.92 -10.23
C ASP A 29 -2.36 -3.44 -10.12
N MET A 30 -1.69 -2.57 -10.87
CA MET A 30 -2.01 -1.14 -10.92
C MET A 30 -3.44 -0.88 -11.42
N LEU A 31 -3.89 -1.61 -12.44
CA LEU A 31 -5.25 -1.49 -12.97
C LEU A 31 -6.29 -1.96 -11.95
N PHE A 32 -5.99 -3.04 -11.24
CA PHE A 32 -6.86 -3.56 -10.18
C PHE A 32 -6.97 -2.54 -9.03
N TRP A 33 -5.86 -2.00 -8.54
CA TRP A 33 -5.84 -1.00 -7.47
C TRP A 33 -6.58 0.27 -7.88
N ARG A 34 -6.40 0.75 -9.11
CA ARG A 34 -7.14 1.89 -9.65
C ARG A 34 -8.65 1.63 -9.59
N LYS A 35 -9.11 0.48 -10.10
CA LYS A 35 -10.53 0.12 -10.08
C LYS A 35 -11.08 -0.04 -8.67
N PHE A 36 -10.29 -0.54 -7.74
CA PHE A 36 -10.66 -0.63 -6.33
C PHE A 36 -10.91 0.76 -5.74
N GLU A 37 -9.99 1.70 -5.94
CA GLU A 37 -10.12 3.08 -5.44
C GLU A 37 -11.26 3.84 -6.14
N ASP A 38 -11.45 3.68 -7.44
CA ASP A 38 -12.56 4.28 -8.17
C ASP A 38 -13.91 3.77 -7.64
N LYS A 39 -14.00 2.48 -7.35
CA LYS A 39 -15.19 1.91 -6.71
C LYS A 39 -15.39 2.46 -5.31
N LEU A 40 -14.31 2.60 -4.55
CA LEU A 40 -14.35 3.19 -3.22
C LEU A 40 -14.82 4.65 -3.26
N ALA A 41 -14.33 5.46 -4.20
CA ALA A 41 -14.80 6.82 -4.41
C ALA A 41 -16.31 6.87 -4.68
N ALA A 42 -16.79 5.97 -5.54
CA ALA A 42 -18.22 5.90 -5.88
C ALA A 42 -19.11 5.55 -4.67
N VAL A 43 -18.68 4.63 -3.82
CA VAL A 43 -19.45 4.27 -2.61
C VAL A 43 -19.32 5.31 -1.49
N TYR A 44 -18.23 6.07 -1.48
CA TYR A 44 -18.06 7.20 -0.57
C TYR A 44 -19.07 8.34 -0.87
N ILE A 45 -19.25 8.67 -2.15
CA ILE A 45 -20.27 9.65 -2.58
C ILE A 45 -21.67 9.20 -2.13
N GLN A 46 -21.93 7.88 -2.08
CA GLN A 46 -23.18 7.31 -1.56
C GLN A 46 -23.26 7.31 -0.03
N GLN A 47 -22.30 7.92 0.67
CA GLN A 47 -22.22 7.98 2.13
C GLN A 47 -22.20 6.61 2.84
N LYS A 48 -21.76 5.56 2.13
CA LYS A 48 -21.62 4.19 2.69
C LYS A 48 -20.33 3.98 3.47
N VAL A 49 -19.34 4.81 3.21
CA VAL A 49 -18.07 4.87 3.93
C VAL A 49 -18.02 6.19 4.70
N ARG A 50 -17.66 6.12 5.98
CA ARG A 50 -17.66 7.29 6.87
C ARG A 50 -16.24 7.79 7.14
N GLY A 51 -16.15 9.04 7.61
CA GLY A 51 -14.90 9.68 7.96
C GLY A 51 -14.17 10.28 6.76
N PHE A 52 -12.89 10.60 6.94
CA PHE A 52 -12.05 11.15 5.87
C PHE A 52 -11.53 10.04 4.97
N LEU A 53 -11.70 10.22 3.67
CA LEU A 53 -11.23 9.28 2.66
C LEU A 53 -10.07 9.89 1.87
N HIS A 54 -8.95 9.18 1.80
CA HIS A 54 -7.77 9.60 1.04
C HIS A 54 -7.42 8.52 0.01
N LEU A 55 -7.86 8.72 -1.22
CA LEU A 55 -7.63 7.77 -2.30
C LEU A 55 -6.14 7.67 -2.68
N TYR A 56 -5.74 6.49 -3.15
CA TYR A 56 -4.38 6.20 -3.62
C TYR A 56 -4.20 6.44 -5.14
N ASN A 57 -5.24 6.92 -5.82
CA ASN A 57 -5.23 7.15 -7.27
C ASN A 57 -4.02 7.97 -7.72
N GLY A 58 -3.33 7.46 -8.75
CA GLY A 58 -2.14 8.11 -9.32
C GLY A 58 -0.82 7.67 -8.71
N GLN A 59 -0.82 6.85 -7.66
CA GLN A 59 0.39 6.39 -6.96
C GLN A 59 0.65 4.87 -7.13
N GLU A 60 -0.11 4.19 -7.97
CA GLU A 60 -0.07 2.74 -8.13
C GLU A 60 1.31 2.23 -8.56
N ALA A 61 2.00 2.98 -9.43
CA ALA A 61 3.34 2.61 -9.88
C ALA A 61 4.38 2.64 -8.75
N VAL A 62 4.22 3.53 -7.76
CA VAL A 62 5.09 3.58 -6.59
C VAL A 62 4.96 2.28 -5.79
N LEU A 63 3.73 1.82 -5.56
CA LEU A 63 3.50 0.57 -4.85
C LEU A 63 3.99 -0.64 -5.65
N ALA A 64 3.74 -0.68 -6.97
CA ALA A 64 4.21 -1.77 -7.83
C ALA A 64 5.74 -1.91 -7.79
N GLY A 65 6.46 -0.79 -7.86
CA GLY A 65 7.92 -0.76 -7.74
C GLY A 65 8.41 -1.17 -6.35
N ALA A 66 7.79 -0.66 -5.29
CA ALA A 66 8.14 -1.01 -3.92
C ALA A 66 7.96 -2.51 -3.65
N LEU A 67 6.84 -3.09 -4.06
CA LEU A 67 6.56 -4.53 -3.89
C LEU A 67 7.52 -5.43 -4.67
N HIS A 68 8.16 -4.91 -5.72
CA HIS A 68 9.15 -5.68 -6.48
C HIS A 68 10.45 -5.89 -5.70
N VAL A 69 10.79 -4.97 -4.81
CA VAL A 69 12.06 -5.01 -4.04
C VAL A 69 11.88 -5.49 -2.60
N ILE A 70 10.69 -5.40 -2.04
CA ILE A 70 10.37 -5.86 -0.68
C ILE A 70 10.51 -7.38 -0.58
N ASP A 71 11.20 -7.84 0.45
CA ASP A 71 11.24 -9.24 0.86
C ASP A 71 10.22 -9.50 1.98
N MET A 72 9.07 -10.04 1.61
CA MET A 72 7.98 -10.30 2.55
C MET A 72 8.33 -11.29 3.66
N SER A 73 9.45 -11.99 3.57
CA SER A 73 9.92 -12.85 4.66
C SER A 73 10.57 -12.07 5.81
N LYS A 74 11.07 -10.86 5.53
CA LYS A 74 11.86 -10.05 6.46
C LYS A 74 11.28 -8.67 6.67
N ASP A 75 10.86 -8.02 5.58
CA ASP A 75 10.47 -6.62 5.58
C ASP A 75 9.07 -6.42 6.16
N ARG A 76 8.83 -5.20 6.57
CA ARG A 76 7.56 -4.73 7.12
C ARG A 76 7.20 -3.40 6.46
N MET A 77 5.91 -3.14 6.32
CA MET A 77 5.44 -1.88 5.73
C MET A 77 4.64 -1.07 6.74
N ILE A 78 4.98 0.20 6.83
CA ILE A 78 4.19 1.23 7.50
C ILE A 78 4.03 2.40 6.52
N THR A 79 2.95 3.15 6.60
CA THR A 79 2.66 4.21 5.64
C THR A 79 1.82 5.33 6.26
N ALA A 80 1.58 6.38 5.49
CA ALA A 80 0.64 7.44 5.83
C ALA A 80 -0.81 7.04 5.41
N TYR A 81 -1.70 8.00 5.45
CA TYR A 81 -3.17 7.84 5.32
C TYR A 81 -3.69 7.42 3.93
N ARG A 82 -2.88 7.43 2.85
CA ARG A 82 -3.26 6.91 1.52
C ARG A 82 -2.78 5.48 1.38
N ASN A 83 -3.50 4.53 1.96
CA ASN A 83 -2.96 3.20 2.19
C ASN A 83 -3.87 2.03 1.81
N HIS A 84 -5.05 2.28 1.21
CA HIS A 84 -6.05 1.22 1.00
C HIS A 84 -5.52 0.05 0.18
N VAL A 85 -4.76 0.32 -0.88
CA VAL A 85 -4.25 -0.71 -1.79
C VAL A 85 -2.93 -1.34 -1.34
N MET A 86 -2.23 -0.74 -0.38
CA MET A 86 -0.98 -1.29 0.13
C MET A 86 -1.15 -2.66 0.79
N PRO A 87 -2.08 -2.87 1.74
CA PRO A 87 -2.32 -4.19 2.30
C PRO A 87 -2.80 -5.19 1.23
N ILE A 88 -3.57 -4.73 0.23
CA ILE A 88 -3.99 -5.57 -0.90
C ILE A 88 -2.77 -6.04 -1.70
N GLY A 89 -1.84 -5.15 -2.00
CA GLY A 89 -0.58 -5.48 -2.66
C GLY A 89 0.29 -6.46 -1.87
N LEU A 90 0.18 -6.44 -0.55
CA LEU A 90 0.85 -7.38 0.35
C LEU A 90 0.10 -8.72 0.52
N GLY A 91 -1.08 -8.89 -0.10
CA GLY A 91 -1.84 -10.13 -0.10
C GLY A 91 -3.09 -10.15 0.78
N VAL A 92 -3.46 -9.05 1.41
CA VAL A 92 -4.73 -8.95 2.14
C VAL A 92 -5.90 -9.03 1.15
N ASP A 93 -6.91 -9.83 1.49
CA ASP A 93 -8.13 -9.91 0.68
C ASP A 93 -8.78 -8.51 0.53
N PRO A 94 -9.00 -8.03 -0.70
CA PRO A 94 -9.65 -6.76 -0.95
C PRO A 94 -11.02 -6.61 -0.29
N LYS A 95 -11.73 -7.73 -0.08
CA LYS A 95 -13.02 -7.75 0.63
C LYS A 95 -12.86 -7.36 2.10
N LYS A 96 -11.78 -7.80 2.77
CA LYS A 96 -11.49 -7.41 4.15
C LYS A 96 -11.16 -5.92 4.25
N VAL A 97 -10.41 -5.38 3.29
CA VAL A 97 -10.12 -3.94 3.24
C VAL A 97 -11.41 -3.14 3.00
N MET A 98 -12.23 -3.57 2.06
CA MET A 98 -13.51 -2.92 1.80
C MET A 98 -14.44 -3.01 3.02
N ALA A 99 -14.50 -4.17 3.70
CA ALA A 99 -15.29 -4.35 4.93
C ALA A 99 -14.84 -3.37 6.04
N GLU A 100 -13.54 -3.14 6.18
CA GLU A 100 -12.99 -2.15 7.11
C GLU A 100 -13.51 -0.74 6.80
N LEU A 101 -13.47 -0.35 5.53
CA LEU A 101 -13.95 0.95 5.07
C LEU A 101 -15.45 1.14 5.29
N TYR A 102 -16.22 0.06 5.23
CA TYR A 102 -17.65 0.05 5.57
C TYR A 102 -17.94 -0.01 7.08
N GLY A 103 -16.91 -0.09 7.93
CA GLY A 103 -17.08 -0.22 9.38
C GLY A 103 -17.60 -1.59 9.83
N GLN A 104 -17.33 -2.65 9.05
CA GLN A 104 -17.78 -4.00 9.36
C GLN A 104 -16.78 -4.74 10.25
N SER A 105 -17.28 -5.56 11.17
CA SER A 105 -16.44 -6.35 12.09
C SER A 105 -15.54 -7.38 11.39
N THR A 106 -15.84 -7.72 10.15
CA THR A 106 -15.02 -8.60 9.31
C THR A 106 -13.85 -7.89 8.63
N GLY A 107 -13.72 -6.58 8.81
CA GLY A 107 -12.62 -5.77 8.33
C GLY A 107 -11.29 -6.07 9.04
N THR A 108 -10.21 -5.56 8.51
CA THR A 108 -8.83 -5.79 8.99
C THR A 108 -8.60 -5.30 10.42
N SER A 109 -9.25 -4.21 10.80
CA SER A 109 -9.22 -3.61 12.15
C SER A 109 -10.61 -3.65 12.82
N ARG A 110 -11.40 -4.65 12.48
CA ARG A 110 -12.77 -4.88 12.97
C ARG A 110 -13.73 -3.71 12.73
N GLY A 111 -13.50 -2.95 11.66
CA GLY A 111 -14.30 -1.80 11.29
C GLY A 111 -14.04 -0.53 12.13
N LEU A 112 -13.01 -0.54 12.97
CA LEU A 112 -12.69 0.57 13.87
C LEU A 112 -11.62 1.52 13.30
N GLY A 113 -10.84 1.06 12.32
CA GLY A 113 -9.75 1.83 11.72
C GLY A 113 -10.18 2.75 10.59
N GLY A 114 -11.18 2.36 9.82
CA GLY A 114 -11.63 3.09 8.64
C GLY A 114 -10.53 3.28 7.59
N SER A 115 -10.55 4.41 6.90
CA SER A 115 -9.65 4.70 5.77
C SER A 115 -8.17 4.79 6.14
N MET A 116 -7.83 5.29 7.32
CA MET A 116 -6.44 5.65 7.65
C MET A 116 -5.73 4.66 8.58
N HIS A 117 -6.46 3.71 9.17
CA HIS A 117 -5.91 2.81 10.19
C HIS A 117 -6.20 1.35 9.87
N ILE A 118 -5.78 0.93 8.69
CA ILE A 118 -5.83 -0.46 8.23
C ILE A 118 -4.56 -1.16 8.69
N PHE A 119 -4.68 -2.32 9.34
CA PHE A 119 -3.55 -3.11 9.83
C PHE A 119 -3.70 -4.57 9.42
N SER A 120 -2.59 -5.24 9.15
CA SER A 120 -2.57 -6.68 8.93
C SER A 120 -1.26 -7.29 9.40
N LYS A 121 -1.27 -7.85 10.62
CA LYS A 121 -0.10 -8.50 11.21
C LYS A 121 0.38 -9.67 10.36
N GLU A 122 -0.54 -10.47 9.83
CA GLU A 122 -0.24 -11.64 8.99
C GLU A 122 0.53 -11.26 7.72
N HIS A 123 0.20 -10.10 7.13
CA HIS A 123 0.80 -9.59 5.91
C HIS A 123 1.89 -8.54 6.20
N ARG A 124 2.37 -8.45 7.44
CA ARG A 124 3.44 -7.53 7.86
C ARG A 124 3.17 -6.06 7.51
N PHE A 125 1.89 -5.71 7.41
CA PHE A 125 1.43 -4.35 7.24
C PHE A 125 1.10 -3.74 8.61
N HIS A 126 1.99 -2.85 9.08
CA HIS A 126 1.89 -2.22 10.39
C HIS A 126 1.01 -0.97 10.39
N GLY A 127 0.30 -0.76 9.30
CA GLY A 127 -0.78 0.20 9.21
C GLY A 127 -0.41 1.55 8.63
N GLY A 128 -1.41 2.41 8.63
CA GLY A 128 -1.30 3.80 8.28
C GLY A 128 -1.51 4.71 9.48
N HIS A 129 -1.14 5.96 9.31
CA HIS A 129 -1.41 7.03 10.29
C HIS A 129 -2.01 8.25 9.59
N GLY A 130 -2.82 9.03 10.32
CA GLY A 130 -3.48 10.24 9.81
C GLY A 130 -2.64 11.51 9.91
N ILE A 131 -1.40 11.44 10.38
CA ILE A 131 -0.57 12.61 10.65
C ILE A 131 0.23 12.98 9.40
N VAL A 132 0.01 14.19 8.86
CA VAL A 132 0.79 14.71 7.73
C VAL A 132 2.25 14.92 8.17
N GLY A 133 3.19 14.32 7.42
CA GLY A 133 4.61 14.38 7.76
C GLY A 133 5.04 13.44 8.90
N GLY A 134 4.15 12.62 9.46
CA GLY A 134 4.46 11.69 10.55
C GLY A 134 5.47 10.61 10.17
N GLN A 135 5.71 10.38 8.90
CA GLN A 135 6.73 9.46 8.41
C GLN A 135 8.17 10.02 8.48
N ILE A 136 8.35 11.30 8.75
CA ILE A 136 9.69 11.93 8.84
C ILE A 136 10.45 11.46 10.09
N PRO A 137 9.83 11.39 11.29
CA PRO A 137 10.50 10.91 12.50
C PRO A 137 10.47 9.38 12.66
N LEU A 138 9.87 8.62 11.74
CA LEU A 138 9.83 7.16 11.77
C LEU A 138 11.00 6.52 11.03
#